data_90174dbbef449d122d18ddd6220c593d
#
_entry.id   90174dbbef449d122d18ddd6220c593d
#
_cell.length_a   1.000
_cell.length_b   1.000
_cell.length_c   1.000
_cell.angle_alpha   90.00
_cell.angle_beta   90.00
_cell.angle_gamma   90.00
#
_symmetry.space_group_name_H-M   'P 1'
#
loop_
_entity.id
_entity.type
_entity.pdbx_description
1 polymer ?
#
loop_
_entity_poly.entity_id
_entity_poly.type
_entity_poly.pdbx_seq_one_letter_code
_entity_poly.pdbx_strand_id
1 'polypeptide(L)'
;MEEKAPLLLTIAVLGGTGKEGKGLAFRWARAGYKVVIGSRIPEKAVTAASEIIELLEGSSSVVGASNLEAAEQAEIVVLTVPYAAHRDTLEGVKDALKGKLLIDVTVPLVPPKVSKVQMPPAGSAAQEAKAILGEDVQVVAAFQNISHEHLMTDSDVECDVLVTGSSKEARTEAIKLVEAAGLTGWDAGPIENSVVVEGLTSVLI
;
A
#
# COMPACT_ATOMS: atom_id res chain seq x y z
N MET A 1 -36.11 8.02 -0.64
CA MET A 1 -35.14 7.49 0.34
C MET A 1 -33.78 7.72 -0.30
N GLU A 2 -33.02 8.66 0.20
CA GLU A 2 -31.62 8.83 -0.23
C GLU A 2 -30.86 7.59 0.22
N GLU A 3 -30.37 6.82 -0.74
CA GLU A 3 -29.47 5.71 -0.49
C GLU A 3 -28.18 6.31 0.06
N LYS A 4 -27.94 6.11 1.35
CA LYS A 4 -26.75 6.62 2.03
C LYS A 4 -25.56 5.94 1.35
N ALA A 5 -24.70 6.72 0.70
CA ALA A 5 -23.49 6.19 0.08
C ALA A 5 -22.75 5.29 1.09
N PRO A 6 -22.26 4.12 0.69
CA PRO A 6 -21.55 3.23 1.61
C PRO A 6 -20.38 3.98 2.26
N LEU A 7 -20.25 3.84 3.58
CA LEU A 7 -19.15 4.44 4.32
C LEU A 7 -17.87 3.77 3.82
N LEU A 8 -17.03 4.52 3.11
CA LEU A 8 -15.75 4.01 2.64
C LEU A 8 -14.83 3.74 3.83
N LEU A 9 -14.10 2.64 3.77
CA LEU A 9 -13.12 2.25 4.79
C LEU A 9 -12.00 3.28 4.90
N THR A 10 -11.40 3.38 6.08
CA THR A 10 -10.21 4.21 6.29
C THR A 10 -8.96 3.43 5.84
N ILE A 11 -8.11 4.06 5.06
CA ILE A 11 -6.85 3.50 4.56
C ILE A 11 -5.68 4.17 5.27
N ALA A 12 -4.82 3.39 5.92
CA ALA A 12 -3.52 3.89 6.38
C ALA A 12 -2.43 3.60 5.34
N VAL A 13 -1.59 4.59 5.05
CA VAL A 13 -0.44 4.42 4.15
C VAL A 13 0.83 4.60 4.97
N LEU A 14 1.45 3.50 5.41
CA LEU A 14 2.68 3.50 6.20
C LEU A 14 3.89 3.77 5.30
N GLY A 15 4.74 4.72 5.71
CA GLY A 15 5.78 5.25 4.84
C GLY A 15 5.23 6.18 3.74
N GLY A 16 4.00 6.65 3.90
CA GLY A 16 3.25 7.43 2.90
C GLY A 16 3.81 8.82 2.57
N THR A 17 4.94 9.20 3.15
CA THR A 17 5.70 10.41 2.77
C THR A 17 6.64 10.18 1.59
N GLY A 18 6.87 8.93 1.18
CA GLY A 18 7.60 8.57 -0.03
C GLY A 18 6.76 8.87 -1.29
N LYS A 19 7.42 8.93 -2.45
CA LYS A 19 6.76 9.30 -3.72
C LYS A 19 5.60 8.35 -4.06
N GLU A 20 5.80 7.05 -3.93
CA GLU A 20 4.79 6.04 -4.21
C GLU A 20 3.65 6.07 -3.21
N GLY A 21 3.96 6.05 -1.91
CA GLY A 21 2.95 6.10 -0.87
C GLY A 21 2.11 7.37 -0.92
N LYS A 22 2.72 8.53 -1.18
CA LYS A 22 1.99 9.79 -1.36
C LYS A 22 1.10 9.75 -2.61
N GLY A 23 1.57 9.15 -3.70
CA GLY A 23 0.80 9.00 -4.92
C GLY A 23 -0.43 8.10 -4.74
N LEU A 24 -0.29 6.96 -4.08
CA LEU A 24 -1.42 6.08 -3.74
C LEU A 24 -2.40 6.77 -2.79
N ALA A 25 -1.90 7.46 -1.76
CA ALA A 25 -2.72 8.25 -0.83
C ALA A 25 -3.55 9.32 -1.57
N PHE A 26 -2.95 10.03 -2.53
CA PHE A 26 -3.63 11.00 -3.38
C PHE A 26 -4.76 10.35 -4.19
N ARG A 27 -4.50 9.20 -4.84
CA ARG A 27 -5.50 8.49 -5.65
C ARG A 27 -6.71 8.06 -4.82
N TRP A 28 -6.49 7.46 -3.65
CA TRP A 28 -7.59 7.05 -2.77
C TRP A 28 -8.32 8.24 -2.14
N ALA A 29 -7.62 9.30 -1.76
CA ALA A 29 -8.26 10.52 -1.27
C ALA A 29 -9.15 11.15 -2.34
N ARG A 30 -8.70 11.20 -3.61
CA ARG A 30 -9.48 11.64 -4.77
C ARG A 30 -10.71 10.76 -5.01
N ALA A 31 -10.60 9.46 -4.77
CA ALA A 31 -11.73 8.52 -4.85
C ALA A 31 -12.70 8.61 -3.66
N GLY A 32 -12.43 9.51 -2.69
CA GLY A 32 -13.30 9.77 -1.55
C GLY A 32 -13.01 8.96 -0.29
N TYR A 33 -11.96 8.13 -0.28
CA TYR A 33 -11.55 7.42 0.93
C TYR A 33 -10.99 8.36 1.99
N LYS A 34 -11.20 8.03 3.26
CA LYS A 34 -10.44 8.62 4.36
C LYS A 34 -9.05 8.02 4.38
N VAL A 35 -8.01 8.86 4.30
CA VAL A 35 -6.62 8.40 4.25
C VAL A 35 -5.82 8.91 5.44
N VAL A 36 -5.07 8.03 6.09
CA VAL A 36 -4.15 8.37 7.17
C VAL A 36 -2.72 8.09 6.68
N ILE A 37 -1.95 9.15 6.46
CA ILE A 37 -0.54 9.03 6.08
C ILE A 37 0.28 8.73 7.32
N GLY A 38 0.97 7.58 7.34
CA GLY A 38 1.87 7.19 8.40
C GLY A 38 3.33 7.51 8.07
N SER A 39 4.09 7.95 9.07
CA SER A 39 5.53 8.18 8.95
C SER A 39 6.24 7.89 10.28
N ARG A 40 7.55 7.57 10.21
CA ARG A 40 8.43 7.57 11.40
C ARG A 40 8.63 8.96 12.01
N ILE A 41 8.36 10.00 11.22
CA ILE A 41 8.44 11.40 11.60
C ILE A 41 7.05 12.00 11.34
N PRO A 42 6.17 12.11 12.36
CA PRO A 42 4.76 12.52 12.20
C PRO A 42 4.59 13.87 11.48
N GLU A 43 5.50 14.82 11.72
CA GLU A 43 5.47 16.15 11.09
C GLU A 43 5.56 16.06 9.56
N LYS A 44 6.33 15.10 9.04
CA LYS A 44 6.42 14.84 7.59
C LYS A 44 5.11 14.27 7.05
N ALA A 45 4.43 13.44 7.83
CA ALA A 45 3.12 12.90 7.43
C ALA A 45 2.06 14.01 7.38
N VAL A 46 2.06 14.91 8.36
CA VAL A 46 1.17 16.10 8.37
C VAL A 46 1.43 16.99 7.15
N THR A 47 2.70 17.25 6.81
CA THR A 47 3.06 18.01 5.62
C THR A 47 2.55 17.33 4.34
N ALA A 48 2.79 16.02 4.19
CA ALA A 48 2.32 15.27 3.02
C ALA A 48 0.79 15.25 2.91
N ALA A 49 0.07 15.15 4.03
CA ALA A 49 -1.38 15.24 4.07
C ALA A 49 -1.87 16.63 3.60
N SER A 50 -1.25 17.71 4.08
CA SER A 50 -1.59 19.07 3.67
C SER A 50 -1.36 19.31 2.17
N GLU A 51 -0.26 18.80 1.61
CA GLU A 51 0.00 18.88 0.17
C GLU A 51 -1.08 18.17 -0.67
N ILE A 52 -1.57 16.99 -0.22
CA ILE A 52 -2.64 16.28 -0.91
C ILE A 52 -3.97 17.04 -0.80
N ILE A 53 -4.29 17.58 0.37
CA ILE A 53 -5.52 18.37 0.58
C ILE A 53 -5.51 19.60 -0.33
N GLU A 54 -4.37 20.28 -0.46
CA GLU A 54 -4.21 21.44 -1.35
C GLU A 54 -4.44 21.05 -2.82
N LEU A 55 -3.83 19.94 -3.27
CA LEU A 55 -4.00 19.43 -4.64
C LEU A 55 -5.45 19.03 -4.96
N LEU A 56 -6.21 18.60 -3.95
CA LEU A 56 -7.63 18.21 -4.08
C LEU A 56 -8.60 19.33 -3.69
N GLU A 57 -8.11 20.60 -3.68
CA GLU A 57 -8.90 21.81 -3.41
C GLU A 57 -9.72 21.74 -2.11
N GLY A 58 -9.20 21.05 -1.10
CA GLY A 58 -9.83 20.91 0.22
C GLY A 58 -10.96 19.88 0.28
N SER A 59 -11.25 19.16 -0.80
CA SER A 59 -12.40 18.23 -0.90
C SER A 59 -12.12 16.82 -0.37
N SER A 60 -11.00 16.60 0.31
CA SER A 60 -10.57 15.26 0.76
C SER A 60 -10.37 15.15 2.26
N SER A 61 -10.49 13.91 2.78
CA SER A 61 -10.23 13.57 4.17
C SER A 61 -8.87 12.87 4.31
N VAL A 62 -7.81 13.66 4.42
CA VAL A 62 -6.44 13.15 4.60
C VAL A 62 -5.84 13.70 5.89
N VAL A 63 -5.23 12.85 6.71
CA VAL A 63 -4.54 13.26 7.94
C VAL A 63 -3.16 12.62 8.01
N GLY A 64 -2.23 13.25 8.72
CA GLY A 64 -0.89 12.71 8.99
C GLY A 64 -0.74 12.25 10.43
N ALA A 65 -0.04 11.13 10.65
CA ALA A 65 0.19 10.53 11.97
C ALA A 65 1.53 9.77 12.00
N SER A 66 1.89 9.21 13.14
CA SER A 66 2.91 8.15 13.20
C SER A 66 2.43 6.88 12.47
N ASN A 67 3.35 5.97 12.10
CA ASN A 67 2.96 4.70 11.49
C ASN A 67 2.02 3.89 12.39
N LEU A 68 2.26 3.87 13.69
CA LEU A 68 1.43 3.12 14.64
C LEU A 68 0.03 3.72 14.73
N GLU A 69 -0.09 5.03 14.98
CA GLU A 69 -1.38 5.71 15.07
C GLU A 69 -2.18 5.61 13.76
N ALA A 70 -1.49 5.64 12.60
CA ALA A 70 -2.14 5.44 11.31
C ALA A 70 -2.69 4.02 11.18
N ALA A 71 -1.90 3.00 11.55
CA ALA A 71 -2.34 1.61 11.52
C ALA A 71 -3.51 1.35 12.48
N GLU A 72 -3.56 1.97 13.65
CA GLU A 72 -4.65 1.83 14.62
C GLU A 72 -5.98 2.40 14.09
N GLN A 73 -5.94 3.51 13.37
CA GLN A 73 -7.12 4.24 12.88
C GLN A 73 -7.77 3.63 11.63
N ALA A 74 -7.11 2.70 10.94
CA ALA A 74 -7.55 2.20 9.64
C ALA A 74 -8.01 0.75 9.68
N GLU A 75 -8.91 0.38 8.78
CA GLU A 75 -9.34 -0.99 8.50
C GLU A 75 -8.41 -1.67 7.50
N ILE A 76 -7.84 -0.90 6.56
CA ILE A 76 -6.89 -1.38 5.55
C ILE A 76 -5.58 -0.62 5.71
N VAL A 77 -4.49 -1.36 5.74
CA VAL A 77 -3.14 -0.79 5.87
C VAL A 77 -2.32 -1.10 4.64
N VAL A 78 -1.68 -0.09 4.08
CA VAL A 78 -0.82 -0.17 2.90
C VAL A 78 0.61 0.16 3.30
N LEU A 79 1.54 -0.75 3.05
CA LEU A 79 2.96 -0.59 3.41
C LEU A 79 3.76 -0.17 2.18
N THR A 80 4.33 1.04 2.22
CA THR A 80 5.07 1.65 1.11
C THR A 80 6.49 2.05 1.52
N VAL A 81 7.11 1.28 2.39
CA VAL A 81 8.47 1.55 2.86
C VAL A 81 9.52 0.86 1.98
N PRO A 82 10.75 1.37 1.90
CA PRO A 82 11.87 0.63 1.32
C PRO A 82 12.08 -0.72 2.03
N TYR A 83 12.51 -1.74 1.30
CA TYR A 83 12.71 -3.09 1.84
C TYR A 83 13.60 -3.13 3.10
N ALA A 84 14.63 -2.28 3.15
CA ALA A 84 15.49 -2.16 4.33
C ALA A 84 14.77 -1.73 5.62
N ALA A 85 13.58 -1.12 5.52
CA ALA A 85 12.75 -0.71 6.65
C ALA A 85 11.52 -1.62 6.85
N HIS A 86 11.32 -2.62 5.99
CA HIS A 86 10.13 -3.46 5.93
C HIS A 86 9.87 -4.18 7.26
N ARG A 87 10.83 -5.00 7.72
CA ARG A 87 10.73 -5.77 8.95
C ARG A 87 10.46 -4.90 10.18
N ASP A 88 11.30 -3.88 10.41
CA ASP A 88 11.18 -3.01 11.59
C ASP A 88 9.83 -2.28 11.62
N THR A 89 9.34 -1.86 10.44
CA THR A 89 8.03 -1.20 10.35
C THR A 89 6.91 -2.18 10.70
N LEU A 90 6.93 -3.40 10.14
CA LEU A 90 5.91 -4.42 10.43
C LEU A 90 5.90 -4.83 11.91
N GLU A 91 7.08 -5.06 12.50
CA GLU A 91 7.20 -5.40 13.92
C GLU A 91 6.65 -4.26 14.81
N GLY A 92 6.90 -3.01 14.44
CA GLY A 92 6.44 -1.83 15.18
C GLY A 92 4.92 -1.60 15.14
N VAL A 93 4.21 -2.19 14.17
CA VAL A 93 2.74 -2.02 14.03
C VAL A 93 1.97 -3.35 14.14
N LYS A 94 2.65 -4.46 14.42
CA LYS A 94 2.10 -5.82 14.37
C LYS A 94 0.79 -5.97 15.12
N ASP A 95 0.71 -5.45 16.35
CA ASP A 95 -0.49 -5.59 17.17
C ASP A 95 -1.67 -4.78 16.62
N ALA A 96 -1.41 -3.63 16.01
CA ALA A 96 -2.42 -2.79 15.38
C ALA A 96 -2.97 -3.38 14.07
N LEU A 97 -2.28 -4.38 13.47
CA LEU A 97 -2.69 -5.04 12.23
C LEU A 97 -3.60 -6.25 12.44
N LYS A 98 -3.78 -6.75 13.65
CA LYS A 98 -4.61 -7.93 13.95
C LYS A 98 -6.05 -7.76 13.43
N GLY A 99 -6.51 -8.73 12.66
CA GLY A 99 -7.83 -8.74 12.03
C GLY A 99 -8.00 -7.80 10.83
N LYS A 100 -6.91 -7.19 10.34
CA LYS A 100 -6.93 -6.24 9.23
C LYS A 100 -6.33 -6.83 7.96
N LEU A 101 -6.53 -6.11 6.85
CA LEU A 101 -5.88 -6.34 5.56
C LEU A 101 -4.62 -5.47 5.47
N LEU A 102 -3.47 -6.10 5.22
CA LEU A 102 -2.23 -5.45 4.81
C LEU A 102 -2.06 -5.60 3.30
N ILE A 103 -1.90 -4.49 2.59
CA ILE A 103 -1.41 -4.46 1.21
C ILE A 103 0.07 -4.07 1.24
N ASP A 104 0.93 -5.00 0.89
CA ASP A 104 2.38 -4.78 0.85
C ASP A 104 2.81 -4.40 -0.57
N VAL A 105 3.32 -3.17 -0.70
CA VAL A 105 3.83 -2.61 -1.97
C VAL A 105 5.34 -2.79 -2.07
N THR A 106 5.97 -3.29 -1.01
CA THR A 106 7.42 -3.40 -0.90
C THR A 106 7.99 -4.38 -1.93
N VAL A 107 9.08 -3.99 -2.57
CA VAL A 107 9.89 -4.85 -3.43
C VAL A 107 11.26 -5.04 -2.78
N PRO A 108 11.81 -6.27 -2.73
CA PRO A 108 13.10 -6.55 -2.11
C PRO A 108 14.27 -6.08 -2.99
N LEU A 109 14.32 -4.76 -3.26
CA LEU A 109 15.41 -4.12 -3.97
C LEU A 109 16.61 -3.93 -3.04
N VAL A 110 17.76 -4.49 -3.41
CA VAL A 110 18.99 -4.42 -2.61
C VAL A 110 20.07 -3.61 -3.35
N PRO A 111 20.26 -2.33 -2.96
CA PRO A 111 21.31 -1.49 -3.55
C PRO A 111 22.72 -2.10 -3.36
N PRO A 112 23.69 -1.84 -4.27
CA PRO A 112 23.55 -0.96 -5.44
C PRO A 112 22.99 -1.65 -6.71
N LYS A 113 22.70 -2.95 -6.67
CA LYS A 113 22.30 -3.73 -7.84
C LYS A 113 20.79 -4.00 -7.86
N VAL A 114 19.97 -2.93 -7.92
CA VAL A 114 18.51 -3.01 -7.87
C VAL A 114 17.88 -3.72 -9.08
N SER A 115 18.53 -3.72 -10.23
CA SER A 115 18.10 -4.48 -11.43
C SER A 115 18.45 -5.98 -11.37
N LYS A 116 19.02 -6.45 -10.26
CA LYS A 116 19.23 -7.88 -10.01
C LYS A 116 18.16 -8.37 -9.06
N VAL A 117 17.39 -9.37 -9.48
CA VAL A 117 16.41 -10.03 -8.61
C VAL A 117 17.13 -10.65 -7.40
N GLN A 118 16.71 -10.26 -6.20
CA GLN A 118 17.30 -10.69 -4.93
C GLN A 118 16.16 -10.91 -3.92
N MET A 119 15.54 -12.10 -4.00
CA MET A 119 14.41 -12.41 -3.14
C MET A 119 14.87 -12.83 -1.73
N PRO A 120 14.10 -12.52 -0.66
CA PRO A 120 14.40 -12.95 0.69
C PRO A 120 14.22 -14.47 0.86
N PRO A 121 14.78 -15.07 1.94
CA PRO A 121 14.60 -16.50 2.23
C PRO A 121 13.15 -16.93 2.37
N ALA A 122 12.25 -16.05 2.76
CA ALA A 122 10.80 -16.31 2.81
C ALA A 122 10.14 -16.45 1.44
N GLY A 123 10.84 -16.12 0.35
CA GLY A 123 10.37 -16.14 -1.04
C GLY A 123 10.10 -14.74 -1.58
N SER A 124 9.38 -13.90 -0.85
CA SER A 124 9.01 -12.54 -1.22
C SER A 124 8.87 -11.65 0.01
N ALA A 125 8.79 -10.32 -0.17
CA ALA A 125 8.50 -9.38 0.91
C ALA A 125 7.11 -9.65 1.52
N ALA A 126 6.10 -9.92 0.71
CA ALA A 126 4.75 -10.25 1.19
C ALA A 126 4.72 -11.57 1.99
N GLN A 127 5.48 -12.59 1.57
CA GLN A 127 5.61 -13.84 2.35
C GLN A 127 6.38 -13.59 3.66
N GLU A 128 7.39 -12.72 3.65
CA GLU A 128 8.08 -12.30 4.88
C GLU A 128 7.13 -11.54 5.81
N ALA A 129 6.31 -10.62 5.28
CA ALA A 129 5.27 -9.92 6.05
C ALA A 129 4.28 -10.91 6.70
N LYS A 130 3.78 -11.90 5.94
CA LYS A 130 2.89 -12.94 6.47
C LYS A 130 3.55 -13.74 7.59
N ALA A 131 4.82 -14.11 7.45
CA ALA A 131 5.57 -14.83 8.48
C ALA A 131 5.78 -13.99 9.76
N ILE A 132 5.99 -12.67 9.63
CA ILE A 132 6.14 -11.76 10.77
C ILE A 132 4.81 -11.56 11.49
N LEU A 133 3.73 -11.30 10.74
CA LEU A 133 2.43 -10.88 11.28
C LEU A 133 1.58 -12.05 11.79
N GLY A 134 1.76 -13.25 11.23
CA GLY A 134 1.00 -14.45 11.60
C GLY A 134 -0.36 -14.55 10.90
N GLU A 135 -1.19 -15.49 11.39
CA GLU A 135 -2.43 -15.87 10.70
C GLU A 135 -3.56 -14.84 10.87
N ASP A 136 -3.50 -14.01 11.91
CA ASP A 136 -4.53 -13.01 12.22
C ASP A 136 -4.55 -11.83 11.25
N VAL A 137 -3.56 -11.72 10.34
CA VAL A 137 -3.45 -10.65 9.36
C VAL A 137 -3.56 -11.22 7.94
N GLN A 138 -4.47 -10.66 7.15
CA GLN A 138 -4.53 -10.96 5.73
C GLN A 138 -3.47 -10.13 4.99
N VAL A 139 -2.61 -10.78 4.23
CA VAL A 139 -1.53 -10.10 3.49
C VAL A 139 -1.74 -10.24 1.99
N VAL A 140 -1.64 -9.15 1.27
CA VAL A 140 -1.74 -9.04 -0.19
C VAL A 140 -0.54 -8.27 -0.70
N ALA A 141 0.05 -8.72 -1.82
CA ALA A 141 1.04 -7.97 -2.59
C ALA A 141 0.37 -7.33 -3.79
N ALA A 142 0.54 -6.02 -3.97
CA ALA A 142 0.02 -5.26 -5.10
C ALA A 142 0.83 -3.97 -5.31
N PHE A 143 0.76 -3.39 -6.51
CA PHE A 143 1.40 -2.12 -6.91
C PHE A 143 2.93 -2.16 -7.11
N GLN A 144 3.59 -3.31 -7.10
CA GLN A 144 5.04 -3.42 -7.23
C GLN A 144 5.60 -2.90 -8.56
N ASN A 145 4.78 -2.86 -9.61
CA ASN A 145 5.21 -2.55 -10.97
C ASN A 145 4.67 -1.21 -11.52
N ILE A 146 4.08 -0.38 -10.66
CA ILE A 146 3.63 0.96 -11.06
C ILE A 146 4.73 1.99 -10.83
N SER A 147 4.89 2.94 -11.78
CA SER A 147 5.76 4.09 -11.56
C SER A 147 5.04 5.17 -10.74
N HIS A 148 5.68 5.63 -9.68
CA HIS A 148 5.18 6.73 -8.86
C HIS A 148 4.93 8.03 -9.65
N GLU A 149 5.59 8.21 -10.80
CA GLU A 149 5.43 9.38 -11.65
C GLU A 149 4.02 9.51 -12.23
N HIS A 150 3.32 8.38 -12.39
CA HIS A 150 1.95 8.34 -12.90
C HIS A 150 0.89 8.49 -11.81
N LEU A 151 1.24 8.33 -10.53
CA LEU A 151 0.26 8.32 -9.44
C LEU A 151 -0.25 9.71 -9.03
N MET A 152 0.58 10.76 -9.18
CA MET A 152 0.26 12.15 -8.80
C MET A 152 -0.31 12.99 -9.95
N THR A 153 -0.86 12.35 -10.97
CA THR A 153 -1.46 13.02 -12.13
C THR A 153 -2.97 12.83 -12.15
N ASP A 154 -3.70 13.78 -12.74
CA ASP A 154 -5.16 13.69 -12.96
C ASP A 154 -5.53 12.81 -14.17
N SER A 155 -4.53 12.42 -14.97
CA SER A 155 -4.75 11.55 -16.13
C SER A 155 -5.04 10.12 -15.71
N ASP A 156 -5.82 9.43 -16.53
CA ASP A 156 -5.98 7.99 -16.44
C ASP A 156 -4.62 7.32 -16.66
N VAL A 157 -4.35 6.30 -15.87
CA VAL A 157 -3.12 5.52 -15.98
C VAL A 157 -3.49 4.14 -16.50
N GLU A 158 -3.11 3.85 -17.74
CA GLU A 158 -3.22 2.49 -18.28
C GLU A 158 -2.13 1.61 -17.65
N CYS A 159 -2.46 0.98 -16.52
CA CYS A 159 -1.56 0.08 -15.83
C CYS A 159 -2.33 -1.09 -15.23
N ASP A 160 -1.85 -2.28 -15.52
CA ASP A 160 -2.31 -3.53 -14.92
C ASP A 160 -1.55 -3.79 -13.60
N VAL A 161 -2.29 -4.06 -12.54
CA VAL A 161 -1.75 -4.41 -11.22
C VAL A 161 -2.06 -5.87 -10.91
N LEU A 162 -1.01 -6.66 -10.79
CA LEU A 162 -1.13 -8.06 -10.38
C LEU A 162 -1.28 -8.14 -8.85
N VAL A 163 -2.34 -8.79 -8.40
CA VAL A 163 -2.68 -8.89 -6.97
C VAL A 163 -2.55 -10.34 -6.51
N THR A 164 -1.62 -10.61 -5.61
CA THR A 164 -1.43 -11.93 -4.98
C THR A 164 -1.73 -11.80 -3.48
N GLY A 165 -2.15 -12.89 -2.82
CA GLY A 165 -2.44 -12.75 -1.38
C GLY A 165 -2.91 -14.01 -0.68
N SER A 166 -3.01 -13.93 0.63
CA SER A 166 -3.27 -15.03 1.55
C SER A 166 -4.66 -15.68 1.39
N SER A 167 -5.65 -14.94 0.89
CA SER A 167 -7.00 -15.48 0.61
C SER A 167 -7.61 -14.82 -0.63
N LYS A 168 -8.63 -15.45 -1.22
CA LYS A 168 -9.36 -14.89 -2.36
C LYS A 168 -10.11 -13.62 -1.96
N GLU A 169 -10.68 -13.61 -0.77
CA GLU A 169 -11.42 -12.48 -0.20
C GLU A 169 -10.49 -11.27 -0.03
N ALA A 170 -9.28 -11.47 0.51
CA ALA A 170 -8.28 -10.42 0.67
C ALA A 170 -7.85 -9.83 -0.68
N ARG A 171 -7.61 -10.69 -1.70
CA ARG A 171 -7.28 -10.23 -3.06
C ARG A 171 -8.42 -9.46 -3.70
N THR A 172 -9.66 -9.93 -3.53
CA THR A 172 -10.84 -9.22 -4.05
C THR A 172 -10.98 -7.84 -3.44
N GLU A 173 -10.72 -7.68 -2.14
CA GLU A 173 -10.77 -6.37 -1.49
C GLU A 173 -9.64 -5.45 -1.95
N ALA A 174 -8.42 -5.99 -2.12
CA ALA A 174 -7.30 -5.22 -2.66
C ALA A 174 -7.54 -4.79 -4.13
N ILE A 175 -8.17 -5.61 -4.96
CA ILE A 175 -8.54 -5.26 -6.35
C ILE A 175 -9.48 -4.05 -6.37
N LYS A 176 -10.45 -3.96 -5.47
CA LYS A 176 -11.31 -2.75 -5.38
C LYS A 176 -10.50 -1.49 -5.11
N LEU A 177 -9.44 -1.57 -4.29
CA LEU A 177 -8.55 -0.43 -4.03
C LEU A 177 -7.65 -0.09 -5.21
N VAL A 178 -7.24 -1.10 -6.00
CA VAL A 178 -6.56 -0.88 -7.27
C VAL A 178 -7.46 -0.11 -8.23
N GLU A 179 -8.71 -0.55 -8.39
CA GLU A 179 -9.70 0.10 -9.25
C GLU A 179 -10.05 1.51 -8.75
N ALA A 180 -10.18 1.70 -7.43
CA ALA A 180 -10.39 3.01 -6.83
C ALA A 180 -9.21 3.98 -7.05
N ALA A 181 -8.00 3.45 -7.22
CA ALA A 181 -6.83 4.24 -7.61
C ALA A 181 -6.80 4.59 -9.11
N GLY A 182 -7.79 4.14 -9.91
CA GLY A 182 -7.89 4.35 -11.35
C GLY A 182 -6.98 3.42 -12.17
N LEU A 183 -6.75 2.20 -11.69
CA LEU A 183 -5.90 1.19 -12.30
C LEU A 183 -6.70 -0.10 -12.54
N THR A 184 -6.17 -1.04 -13.31
CA THR A 184 -6.82 -2.35 -13.55
C THR A 184 -6.18 -3.41 -12.67
N GLY A 185 -6.99 -4.05 -11.79
CA GLY A 185 -6.54 -5.10 -10.88
C GLY A 185 -6.79 -6.51 -11.43
N TRP A 186 -5.79 -7.39 -11.35
CA TRP A 186 -5.88 -8.79 -11.76
C TRP A 186 -5.56 -9.73 -10.60
N ASP A 187 -6.44 -10.70 -10.32
CA ASP A 187 -6.15 -11.77 -9.35
C ASP A 187 -5.05 -12.68 -9.90
N ALA A 188 -3.84 -12.55 -9.36
CA ALA A 188 -2.67 -13.33 -9.72
C ALA A 188 -2.44 -14.54 -8.78
N GLY A 189 -3.43 -14.87 -7.95
CA GLY A 189 -3.44 -16.10 -7.16
C GLY A 189 -2.84 -15.98 -5.76
N PRO A 190 -2.39 -17.11 -5.18
CA PRO A 190 -1.95 -17.18 -3.79
C PRO A 190 -0.67 -16.37 -3.54
N ILE A 191 -0.39 -16.11 -2.26
CA ILE A 191 0.71 -15.26 -1.81
C ILE A 191 2.08 -15.75 -2.29
N GLU A 192 2.24 -17.03 -2.56
CA GLU A 192 3.47 -17.63 -3.10
C GLU A 192 3.82 -17.06 -4.49
N ASN A 193 2.82 -16.61 -5.26
CA ASN A 193 3.02 -16.00 -6.57
C ASN A 193 3.62 -14.59 -6.47
N SER A 194 3.64 -13.96 -5.29
CA SER A 194 4.26 -12.66 -5.10
C SER A 194 5.76 -12.66 -5.41
N VAL A 195 6.42 -13.80 -5.32
CA VAL A 195 7.83 -13.93 -5.74
C VAL A 195 8.05 -13.52 -7.20
N VAL A 196 7.11 -13.82 -8.07
CA VAL A 196 7.19 -13.46 -9.50
C VAL A 196 6.89 -11.97 -9.67
N VAL A 197 5.82 -11.48 -9.04
CA VAL A 197 5.36 -10.08 -9.18
C VAL A 197 6.41 -9.10 -8.63
N GLU A 198 6.95 -9.38 -7.45
CA GLU A 198 8.02 -8.58 -6.84
C GLU A 198 9.33 -8.69 -7.62
N GLY A 199 9.69 -9.90 -8.07
CA GLY A 199 10.89 -10.13 -8.87
C GLY A 199 10.86 -9.42 -10.23
N LEU A 200 9.68 -9.26 -10.83
CA LEU A 200 9.49 -8.58 -12.10
C LEU A 200 9.93 -7.12 -12.04
N THR A 201 9.74 -6.42 -10.92
CA THR A 201 10.16 -5.04 -10.75
C THR A 201 11.66 -4.84 -11.05
N SER A 202 12.51 -5.73 -10.54
CA SER A 202 13.96 -5.67 -10.84
C SER A 202 14.30 -5.83 -12.32
N VAL A 203 13.44 -6.47 -13.09
CA VAL A 203 13.60 -6.66 -14.55
C VAL A 203 13.11 -5.44 -15.32
N LEU A 204 12.13 -4.70 -14.79
CA LEU A 204 11.51 -3.53 -15.41
C LEU A 204 12.28 -2.23 -15.14
N ILE A 205 13.15 -2.17 -14.11
CA ILE A 205 14.04 -1.06 -13.82
C ILE A 205 15.25 -1.09 -14.78
#